data_2918a8b24f1de2938fdb8b0478194f09
#
_entry.id   2918a8b24f1de2938fdb8b0478194f09
#
_cell.length_a   1.000
_cell.length_b   1.000
_cell.length_c   1.000
_cell.angle_alpha   90.00
_cell.angle_beta   90.00
_cell.angle_gamma   90.00
#
_symmetry.space_group_name_H-M   'P 1'
#
loop_
_entity.id
_entity.type
_entity.pdbx_description
1 polymer ?
#
loop_
_entity_poly.entity_id
_entity_poly.type
_entity_poly.pdbx_seq_one_letter_code
_entity_poly.pdbx_strand_id
1 'polypeptide(L)'
;MKHVYGQPFKVGGEDDAASAGTPLLRFMRFLPNALTLSAVVLGLTALRLSGEGEFALAMTAILGAALLDAADGFVARKLSAESAIGAELDSLADFLNFGVAPAMLLYDRHLYSLGVAGWLIAAVYVIATGLRLARFNVQSKAVLPLPVDPSRPRKKWFCGLPSTGAAMAIMGADAAVLRLHPAEIPVVIGGAAVTASALMVSKLPVPSLAAIFGGSSRKRR
;
A
#
# COMPACT_ATOMS: atom_id res chain seq x y z
N MET A 1 5.74 -5.97 -40.70
CA MET A 1 5.33 -4.88 -39.80
C MET A 1 3.84 -4.62 -39.99
N LYS A 2 2.97 -5.24 -39.19
CA LYS A 2 1.51 -5.01 -39.25
C LYS A 2 1.03 -4.72 -37.83
N HIS A 3 0.59 -3.49 -37.65
CA HIS A 3 -0.39 -2.93 -36.72
C HIS A 3 -0.70 -3.70 -35.41
N VAL A 4 -0.11 -3.23 -34.30
CA VAL A 4 -0.53 -3.50 -32.91
C VAL A 4 -1.03 -2.19 -32.28
N TYR A 5 -1.95 -1.52 -32.92
CA TYR A 5 -2.68 -0.37 -32.33
C TYR A 5 -4.13 -0.42 -32.82
N GLY A 6 -5.07 -0.58 -31.92
CA GLY A 6 -6.46 -0.36 -32.24
C GLY A 6 -7.45 -1.37 -31.67
N GLN A 7 -7.46 -1.59 -30.35
CA GLN A 7 -8.71 -1.95 -29.69
C GLN A 7 -9.16 -0.70 -28.93
N PRO A 8 -10.36 -0.16 -29.21
CA PRO A 8 -10.89 0.95 -28.46
C PRO A 8 -11.05 0.52 -26.99
N PHE A 9 -10.58 1.37 -26.09
CA PHE A 9 -10.86 1.29 -24.66
C PHE A 9 -12.39 1.28 -24.49
N LYS A 10 -12.97 0.10 -24.27
CA LYS A 10 -14.38 -0.02 -23.90
C LYS A 10 -14.52 0.53 -22.50
N VAL A 11 -14.97 1.77 -22.41
CA VAL A 11 -15.54 2.29 -21.17
C VAL A 11 -16.74 1.41 -20.88
N GLY A 12 -16.62 0.59 -19.80
CA GLY A 12 -17.66 -0.33 -19.36
C GLY A 12 -18.97 0.43 -19.06
N GLY A 13 -19.84 0.51 -20.04
CA GLY A 13 -21.13 1.20 -19.95
C GLY A 13 -22.32 0.36 -20.38
N GLU A 14 -22.10 -0.87 -20.90
CA GLU A 14 -23.22 -1.66 -21.43
C GLU A 14 -23.52 -2.97 -20.66
N ASP A 15 -22.63 -3.43 -19.77
CA ASP A 15 -22.89 -4.67 -18.98
C ASP A 15 -23.62 -4.40 -17.65
N ASP A 16 -23.83 -3.13 -17.28
CA ASP A 16 -24.50 -2.74 -16.03
C ASP A 16 -26.05 -2.86 -16.08
N ALA A 17 -26.62 -3.07 -17.25
CA ALA A 17 -28.08 -3.12 -17.42
C ALA A 17 -28.70 -4.50 -17.10
N ALA A 18 -27.92 -5.56 -17.03
CA ALA A 18 -28.43 -6.92 -16.87
C ALA A 18 -28.44 -7.47 -15.42
N SER A 19 -27.85 -6.77 -14.45
CA SER A 19 -27.93 -7.16 -13.05
C SER A 19 -28.76 -6.17 -12.23
N ALA A 20 -30.09 -6.21 -12.42
CA ALA A 20 -31.06 -5.56 -11.54
C ALA A 20 -31.06 -6.21 -10.16
N GLY A 21 -29.93 -6.17 -9.48
CA GLY A 21 -29.81 -6.46 -8.04
C GLY A 21 -30.57 -5.39 -7.26
N THR A 22 -31.20 -5.78 -6.16
CA THR A 22 -31.90 -4.87 -5.24
C THR A 22 -31.03 -3.65 -4.95
N PRO A 23 -31.62 -2.45 -4.72
CA PRO A 23 -30.87 -1.22 -4.41
C PRO A 23 -29.83 -1.43 -3.28
N LEU A 24 -30.11 -2.33 -2.36
CA LEU A 24 -29.22 -2.75 -1.29
C LEU A 24 -27.92 -3.41 -1.82
N LEU A 25 -28.02 -4.30 -2.82
CA LEU A 25 -26.84 -4.94 -3.41
C LEU A 25 -25.97 -3.93 -4.19
N ARG A 26 -26.57 -2.94 -4.84
CA ARG A 26 -25.84 -1.83 -5.44
C ARG A 26 -25.09 -1.02 -4.38
N PHE A 27 -25.76 -0.64 -3.31
CA PHE A 27 -25.14 0.10 -2.20
C PHE A 27 -23.99 -0.71 -1.57
N MET A 28 -24.14 -2.00 -1.35
CA MET A 28 -23.09 -2.86 -0.79
C MET A 28 -21.83 -2.94 -1.69
N ARG A 29 -21.96 -2.78 -3.00
CA ARG A 29 -20.81 -2.74 -3.93
C ARG A 29 -20.01 -1.44 -3.84
N PHE A 30 -20.60 -0.34 -3.36
CA PHE A 30 -19.89 0.92 -3.12
C PHE A 30 -19.15 0.95 -1.78
N LEU A 31 -19.49 0.08 -0.85
CA LEU A 31 -18.94 0.07 0.50
C LEU A 31 -17.39 -0.04 0.54
N PRO A 32 -16.73 -0.94 -0.22
CA PRO A 32 -15.27 -1.00 -0.26
C PRO A 32 -14.66 0.34 -0.71
N ASN A 33 -15.16 0.91 -1.81
CA ASN A 33 -14.65 2.18 -2.33
C ASN A 33 -14.84 3.32 -1.31
N ALA A 34 -15.93 3.33 -0.55
CA ALA A 34 -16.15 4.32 0.50
C ALA A 34 -15.13 4.18 1.63
N LEU A 35 -14.75 2.96 2.01
CA LEU A 35 -13.71 2.71 3.01
C LEU A 35 -12.34 3.18 2.50
N THR A 36 -11.98 2.87 1.24
CA THR A 36 -10.76 3.34 0.60
C THR A 36 -10.70 4.87 0.57
N LEU A 37 -11.79 5.55 0.18
CA LEU A 37 -11.86 7.01 0.19
C LEU A 37 -11.74 7.59 1.61
N SER A 38 -12.32 6.91 2.61
CA SER A 38 -12.15 7.31 4.00
C SER A 38 -10.70 7.15 4.47
N ALA A 39 -9.99 6.12 4.02
CA ALA A 39 -8.56 5.95 4.26
C ALA A 39 -7.74 7.09 3.63
N VAL A 40 -8.10 7.55 2.41
CA VAL A 40 -7.48 8.74 1.77
C VAL A 40 -7.68 9.99 2.63
N VAL A 41 -8.89 10.21 3.18
CA VAL A 41 -9.16 11.36 4.07
C VAL A 41 -8.28 11.30 5.32
N LEU A 42 -8.08 10.11 5.90
CA LEU A 42 -7.16 9.96 7.04
C LEU A 42 -5.70 10.23 6.65
N GLY A 43 -5.25 9.80 5.47
CA GLY A 43 -3.91 10.13 4.97
C GLY A 43 -3.69 11.62 4.76
N LEU A 44 -4.66 12.32 4.18
CA LEU A 44 -4.62 13.78 4.04
C LEU A 44 -4.65 14.49 5.41
N THR A 45 -5.43 13.94 6.35
CA THR A 45 -5.47 14.45 7.73
C THR A 45 -4.11 14.26 8.43
N ALA A 46 -3.46 13.12 8.19
CA ALA A 46 -2.11 12.88 8.72
C ALA A 46 -1.09 13.89 8.20
N LEU A 47 -1.13 14.21 6.89
CA LEU A 47 -0.26 15.25 6.30
C LEU A 47 -0.49 16.61 6.93
N ARG A 48 -1.75 16.99 7.12
CA ARG A 48 -2.10 18.25 7.77
C ARG A 48 -1.57 18.31 9.21
N LEU A 49 -1.86 17.27 10.01
CA LEU A 49 -1.42 17.19 11.40
C LEU A 49 0.10 17.18 11.54
N SER A 50 0.82 16.54 10.58
CA SER A 50 2.28 16.57 10.52
C SER A 50 2.79 17.99 10.35
N GLY A 51 2.24 18.76 9.40
CA GLY A 51 2.60 20.16 9.18
C GLY A 51 2.25 21.10 10.36
N GLU A 52 1.28 20.71 11.20
CA GLU A 52 0.92 21.42 12.44
C GLU A 52 1.81 21.00 13.64
N GLY A 53 2.70 20.00 13.45
CA GLY A 53 3.57 19.46 14.53
C GLY A 53 2.88 18.44 15.44
N GLU A 54 1.63 18.06 15.15
CA GLU A 54 0.84 17.09 15.91
C GLU A 54 1.19 15.65 15.49
N PHE A 55 2.46 15.28 15.66
CA PHE A 55 3.02 14.03 15.13
C PHE A 55 2.35 12.76 15.67
N ALA A 56 1.95 12.77 16.95
CA ALA A 56 1.26 11.62 17.55
C ALA A 56 -0.12 11.38 16.90
N LEU A 57 -0.86 12.47 16.64
CA LEU A 57 -2.16 12.39 15.97
C LEU A 57 -1.97 12.02 14.48
N ALA A 58 -0.94 12.53 13.81
CA ALA A 58 -0.60 12.14 12.44
C ALA A 58 -0.31 10.64 12.34
N MET A 59 0.48 10.08 13.27
CA MET A 59 0.73 8.64 13.34
C MET A 59 -0.55 7.84 13.55
N THR A 60 -1.44 8.26 14.45
CA THR A 60 -2.73 7.57 14.67
C THR A 60 -3.63 7.64 13.45
N ALA A 61 -3.60 8.72 12.68
CA ALA A 61 -4.34 8.84 11.43
C ALA A 61 -3.81 7.88 10.35
N ILE A 62 -2.48 7.71 10.22
CA ILE A 62 -1.87 6.73 9.30
C ILE A 62 -2.25 5.29 9.72
N LEU A 63 -2.21 4.98 11.03
CA LEU A 63 -2.64 3.68 11.54
C LEU A 63 -4.12 3.42 11.27
N GLY A 64 -4.97 4.43 11.44
CA GLY A 64 -6.39 4.38 11.10
C GLY A 64 -6.61 4.13 9.60
N ALA A 65 -5.82 4.79 8.73
CA ALA A 65 -5.85 4.55 7.29
C ALA A 65 -5.48 3.09 6.95
N ALA A 66 -4.46 2.53 7.62
CA ALA A 66 -4.07 1.13 7.43
C ALA A 66 -5.15 0.13 7.88
N LEU A 67 -5.90 0.45 8.93
CA LEU A 67 -7.03 -0.38 9.36
C LEU A 67 -8.19 -0.34 8.37
N LEU A 68 -8.50 0.85 7.81
CA LEU A 68 -9.54 0.98 6.79
C LEU A 68 -9.16 0.25 5.50
N ASP A 69 -7.91 0.36 5.06
CA ASP A 69 -7.33 -0.37 3.93
C ASP A 69 -7.47 -1.89 4.10
N ALA A 70 -7.09 -2.43 5.26
CA ALA A 70 -7.28 -3.83 5.55
C ALA A 70 -8.77 -4.24 5.56
N ALA A 71 -9.66 -3.35 6.01
CA ALA A 71 -11.09 -3.59 6.08
C ALA A 71 -11.73 -3.57 4.69
N ASP A 72 -11.39 -2.62 3.80
CA ASP A 72 -11.97 -2.53 2.46
C ASP A 72 -11.62 -3.75 1.60
N GLY A 73 -10.35 -4.20 1.64
CA GLY A 73 -9.94 -5.42 0.97
C GLY A 73 -10.63 -6.68 1.52
N PHE A 74 -10.91 -6.74 2.83
CA PHE A 74 -11.69 -7.83 3.40
C PHE A 74 -13.15 -7.80 2.93
N VAL A 75 -13.78 -6.63 2.96
CA VAL A 75 -15.17 -6.41 2.56
C VAL A 75 -15.34 -6.67 1.06
N ALA A 76 -14.44 -6.18 0.21
CA ALA A 76 -14.47 -6.40 -1.25
C ALA A 76 -14.47 -7.89 -1.59
N ARG A 77 -13.57 -8.67 -0.97
CA ARG A 77 -13.51 -10.13 -1.15
C ARG A 77 -14.75 -10.84 -0.66
N LYS A 78 -15.27 -10.46 0.51
CA LYS A 78 -16.46 -11.08 1.12
C LYS A 78 -17.74 -10.84 0.31
N LEU A 79 -17.85 -9.64 -0.28
CA LEU A 79 -19.02 -9.24 -1.07
C LEU A 79 -18.89 -9.58 -2.56
N SER A 80 -17.74 -10.14 -3.01
CA SER A 80 -17.39 -10.29 -4.43
C SER A 80 -17.62 -8.99 -5.22
N ALA A 81 -17.27 -7.85 -4.61
CA ALA A 81 -17.48 -6.51 -5.10
C ALA A 81 -16.20 -5.88 -5.68
N GLU A 82 -15.24 -6.73 -6.08
CA GLU A 82 -14.00 -6.29 -6.69
C GLU A 82 -14.28 -5.61 -8.05
N SER A 83 -13.75 -4.40 -8.25
CA SER A 83 -13.87 -3.65 -9.48
C SER A 83 -12.53 -3.12 -9.94
N ALA A 84 -12.35 -2.91 -11.26
CA ALA A 84 -11.11 -2.36 -11.79
C ALA A 84 -10.84 -0.94 -11.26
N ILE A 85 -11.89 -0.12 -11.12
CA ILE A 85 -11.77 1.23 -10.53
C ILE A 85 -11.41 1.15 -9.06
N GLY A 86 -12.03 0.23 -8.29
CA GLY A 86 -11.71 0.02 -6.88
C GLY A 86 -10.24 -0.35 -6.67
N ALA A 87 -9.70 -1.25 -7.50
CA ALA A 87 -8.29 -1.65 -7.43
C ALA A 87 -7.30 -0.50 -7.76
N GLU A 88 -7.69 0.43 -8.65
CA GLU A 88 -6.87 1.62 -8.92
C GLU A 88 -6.95 2.63 -7.77
N LEU A 89 -8.15 2.84 -7.21
CA LEU A 89 -8.34 3.70 -6.03
C LEU A 89 -7.55 3.20 -4.84
N ASP A 90 -7.59 1.90 -4.58
CA ASP A 90 -6.82 1.22 -3.54
C ASP A 90 -5.31 1.49 -3.69
N SER A 91 -4.77 1.31 -4.90
CA SER A 91 -3.36 1.60 -5.18
C SER A 91 -2.98 3.08 -4.99
N LEU A 92 -3.88 4.01 -5.31
CA LEU A 92 -3.66 5.44 -5.10
C LEU A 92 -3.73 5.79 -3.60
N ALA A 93 -4.68 5.20 -2.88
CA ALA A 93 -4.81 5.32 -1.43
C ALA A 93 -3.55 4.77 -0.72
N ASP A 94 -3.08 3.59 -1.12
CA ASP A 94 -1.83 2.99 -0.65
C ASP A 94 -0.62 3.91 -0.84
N PHE A 95 -0.51 4.50 -2.04
CA PHE A 95 0.59 5.43 -2.32
C PHE A 95 0.56 6.65 -1.40
N LEU A 96 -0.62 7.23 -1.18
CA LEU A 96 -0.77 8.36 -0.26
C LEU A 96 -0.49 7.96 1.19
N ASN A 97 -1.15 6.92 1.66
CA ASN A 97 -1.20 6.55 3.08
C ASN A 97 0.10 5.90 3.57
N PHE A 98 0.81 5.15 2.70
CA PHE A 98 2.01 4.39 3.06
C PHE A 98 3.28 4.88 2.35
N GLY A 99 3.14 5.77 1.37
CA GLY A 99 4.25 6.45 0.71
C GLY A 99 4.40 7.89 1.18
N VAL A 100 3.43 8.73 0.82
CA VAL A 100 3.56 10.17 1.02
C VAL A 100 3.42 10.57 2.49
N ALA A 101 2.37 10.12 3.18
CA ALA A 101 2.08 10.55 4.54
C ALA A 101 3.19 10.16 5.54
N PRO A 102 3.71 8.91 5.57
CA PRO A 102 4.84 8.57 6.43
C PRO A 102 6.12 9.31 6.09
N ALA A 103 6.41 9.54 4.79
CA ALA A 103 7.60 10.27 4.36
C ALA A 103 7.57 11.72 4.87
N MET A 104 6.43 12.40 4.73
CA MET A 104 6.26 13.78 5.20
C MET A 104 6.29 13.86 6.73
N LEU A 105 5.65 12.91 7.42
CA LEU A 105 5.73 12.82 8.88
C LEU A 105 7.18 12.75 9.37
N LEU A 106 7.99 11.88 8.78
CA LEU A 106 9.39 11.74 9.16
C LEU A 106 10.21 12.97 8.77
N TYR A 107 9.89 13.57 7.62
CA TYR A 107 10.56 14.80 7.19
C TYR A 107 10.31 15.93 8.18
N ASP A 108 9.05 16.24 8.48
CA ASP A 108 8.66 17.32 9.36
C ASP A 108 9.21 17.13 10.79
N ARG A 109 9.19 15.89 11.27
CA ARG A 109 9.58 15.58 12.64
C ARG A 109 11.08 15.49 12.87
N HIS A 110 11.82 14.88 11.92
CA HIS A 110 13.22 14.52 12.14
C HIS A 110 14.17 14.97 11.02
N LEU A 111 13.79 14.76 9.74
CA LEU A 111 14.69 14.92 8.63
C LEU A 111 14.86 16.37 8.19
N TYR A 112 13.96 17.26 8.61
CA TYR A 112 14.04 18.70 8.30
C TYR A 112 15.38 19.30 8.72
N SER A 113 15.95 18.86 9.84
CA SER A 113 17.25 19.31 10.35
C SER A 113 18.42 18.98 9.43
N LEU A 114 18.29 17.99 8.53
CA LEU A 114 19.28 17.60 7.54
C LEU A 114 19.20 18.45 6.24
N GLY A 115 18.30 19.42 6.17
CA GLY A 115 18.10 20.28 5.01
C GLY A 115 17.77 19.50 3.74
N VAL A 116 18.50 19.78 2.64
CA VAL A 116 18.28 19.13 1.33
C VAL A 116 18.46 17.62 1.41
N ALA A 117 19.39 17.11 2.20
CA ALA A 117 19.59 15.66 2.34
C ALA A 117 18.35 14.98 2.95
N GLY A 118 17.73 15.57 3.96
CA GLY A 118 16.52 15.06 4.56
C GLY A 118 15.34 15.00 3.57
N TRP A 119 15.19 16.06 2.75
CA TRP A 119 14.21 16.10 1.69
C TRP A 119 14.43 14.99 0.65
N LEU A 120 15.67 14.79 0.21
CA LEU A 120 16.01 13.74 -0.75
C LEU A 120 15.71 12.34 -0.19
N ILE A 121 15.97 12.10 1.09
CA ILE A 121 15.63 10.84 1.75
C ILE A 121 14.11 10.60 1.71
N ALA A 122 13.32 11.59 2.07
CA ALA A 122 11.86 11.51 2.02
C ALA A 122 11.37 11.26 0.57
N ALA A 123 11.90 11.98 -0.41
CA ALA A 123 11.57 11.82 -1.82
C ALA A 123 11.92 10.41 -2.34
N VAL A 124 13.08 9.86 -1.98
CA VAL A 124 13.49 8.50 -2.36
C VAL A 124 12.51 7.46 -1.80
N TYR A 125 12.04 7.64 -0.56
CA TYR A 125 11.05 6.74 0.02
C TYR A 125 9.71 6.77 -0.73
N VAL A 126 9.20 7.96 -1.08
CA VAL A 126 7.98 8.12 -1.88
C VAL A 126 8.13 7.46 -3.25
N ILE A 127 9.24 7.72 -3.95
CA ILE A 127 9.54 7.13 -5.26
C ILE A 127 9.61 5.60 -5.18
N ALA A 128 10.29 5.07 -4.16
CA ALA A 128 10.41 3.63 -3.96
C ALA A 128 9.05 2.96 -3.75
N THR A 129 8.16 3.61 -2.96
CA THR A 129 6.77 3.15 -2.76
C THR A 129 6.01 3.15 -4.09
N GLY A 130 6.06 4.24 -4.86
CA GLY A 130 5.39 4.35 -6.16
C GLY A 130 5.88 3.29 -7.16
N LEU A 131 7.20 3.08 -7.26
CA LEU A 131 7.78 2.06 -8.14
C LEU A 131 7.34 0.64 -7.73
N ARG A 132 7.26 0.38 -6.42
CA ARG A 132 6.80 -0.90 -5.92
C ARG A 132 5.33 -1.15 -6.30
N LEU A 133 4.44 -0.19 -6.04
CA LEU A 133 3.02 -0.28 -6.37
C LEU A 133 2.81 -0.43 -7.89
N ALA A 134 3.53 0.33 -8.71
CA ALA A 134 3.47 0.22 -10.16
C ALA A 134 3.87 -1.17 -10.64
N ARG A 135 4.96 -1.75 -10.10
CA ARG A 135 5.37 -3.14 -10.42
C ARG A 135 4.31 -4.15 -10.03
N PHE A 136 3.73 -4.01 -8.83
CA PHE A 136 2.69 -4.90 -8.36
C PHE A 136 1.44 -4.85 -9.26
N ASN A 137 1.00 -3.65 -9.66
CA ASN A 137 -0.14 -3.47 -10.54
C ASN A 137 0.08 -4.06 -11.94
N VAL A 138 1.27 -3.87 -12.51
CA VAL A 138 1.62 -4.49 -13.80
C VAL A 138 1.63 -6.01 -13.69
N GLN A 139 2.21 -6.56 -12.62
CA GLN A 139 2.25 -8.01 -12.43
C GLN A 139 0.86 -8.62 -12.19
N SER A 140 0.00 -7.95 -11.44
CA SER A 140 -1.37 -8.42 -11.20
C SER A 140 -2.25 -8.39 -12.45
N LYS A 141 -2.06 -7.40 -13.33
CA LYS A 141 -2.76 -7.27 -14.62
C LYS A 141 -2.18 -8.15 -15.72
N ALA A 142 -0.88 -8.44 -15.69
CA ALA A 142 -0.19 -9.27 -16.68
C ALA A 142 -0.47 -10.78 -16.52
N VAL A 143 -1.23 -11.21 -15.53
CA VAL A 143 -1.71 -12.58 -15.42
C VAL A 143 -2.90 -12.79 -16.37
N LEU A 144 -2.64 -12.65 -17.68
CA LEU A 144 -3.45 -13.28 -18.72
C LEU A 144 -3.52 -14.79 -18.43
N PRO A 145 -4.66 -15.46 -18.71
CA PRO A 145 -4.81 -16.88 -18.48
C PRO A 145 -3.94 -17.66 -19.48
N LEU A 146 -2.65 -17.78 -19.19
CA LEU A 146 -1.87 -18.86 -19.75
C LEU A 146 -2.44 -20.17 -19.20
N PRO A 147 -2.52 -21.25 -20.01
CA PRO A 147 -3.00 -22.54 -19.54
C PRO A 147 -2.26 -22.91 -18.25
N VAL A 148 -3.01 -23.00 -17.16
CA VAL A 148 -2.45 -23.31 -15.85
C VAL A 148 -1.97 -24.73 -15.89
N ASP A 149 -0.66 -24.96 -15.85
CA ASP A 149 -0.09 -26.27 -15.59
C ASP A 149 -0.42 -26.63 -14.13
N PRO A 150 -1.32 -27.60 -13.87
CA PRO A 150 -1.75 -27.97 -12.53
C PRO A 150 -0.63 -28.56 -11.68
N SER A 151 0.49 -28.95 -12.32
CA SER A 151 1.62 -29.61 -11.65
C SER A 151 2.63 -28.65 -11.04
N ARG A 152 2.53 -27.33 -11.31
CA ARG A 152 3.43 -26.34 -10.73
C ARG A 152 2.77 -25.64 -9.52
N PRO A 153 3.24 -25.89 -8.30
CA PRO A 153 2.75 -25.15 -7.15
C PRO A 153 3.04 -23.66 -7.33
N ARG A 154 2.01 -22.81 -7.35
CA ARG A 154 2.16 -21.35 -7.35
C ARG A 154 2.92 -20.97 -6.08
N LYS A 155 4.23 -20.76 -6.20
CA LYS A 155 5.02 -20.17 -5.12
C LYS A 155 4.49 -18.75 -4.90
N LYS A 156 3.75 -18.56 -3.83
CA LYS A 156 3.30 -17.24 -3.32
C LYS A 156 4.48 -16.51 -2.66
N TRP A 157 5.48 -16.14 -3.47
CA TRP A 157 6.56 -15.29 -3.01
C TRP A 157 6.24 -13.86 -3.45
N PHE A 158 6.05 -12.97 -2.50
CA PHE A 158 5.99 -11.55 -2.80
C PHE A 158 7.40 -11.04 -3.07
N CYS A 159 7.62 -10.32 -4.17
CA CYS A 159 8.89 -9.63 -4.42
C CYS A 159 8.89 -8.30 -3.67
N GLY A 160 9.80 -8.15 -2.73
CA GLY A 160 10.00 -6.93 -1.94
C GLY A 160 9.07 -6.76 -0.74
N LEU A 161 9.44 -5.83 0.16
CA LEU A 161 8.69 -5.51 1.37
C LEU A 161 7.34 -4.85 1.01
N PRO A 162 6.19 -5.23 1.58
CA PRO A 162 4.91 -4.53 1.39
C PRO A 162 5.00 -3.04 1.79
N SER A 163 4.34 -2.13 1.04
CA SER A 163 4.33 -0.68 1.36
C SER A 163 3.81 -0.40 2.76
N THR A 164 2.70 -1.03 3.13
CA THR A 164 2.13 -0.99 4.47
C THR A 164 3.14 -1.48 5.52
N GLY A 165 3.86 -2.59 5.24
CA GLY A 165 4.91 -3.12 6.12
C GLY A 165 6.09 -2.17 6.28
N ALA A 166 6.52 -1.51 5.20
CA ALA A 166 7.58 -0.49 5.24
C ALA A 166 7.15 0.72 6.07
N ALA A 167 5.93 1.23 5.86
CA ALA A 167 5.39 2.34 6.65
C ALA A 167 5.31 1.99 8.14
N MET A 168 4.80 0.80 8.49
CA MET A 168 4.74 0.34 9.87
C MET A 168 6.14 0.19 10.50
N ALA A 169 7.12 -0.34 9.74
CA ALA A 169 8.49 -0.48 10.21
C ALA A 169 9.14 0.87 10.52
N ILE A 170 8.94 1.87 9.66
CA ILE A 170 9.47 3.22 9.87
C ILE A 170 8.78 3.91 11.06
N MET A 171 7.46 3.81 11.17
CA MET A 171 6.71 4.35 12.30
C MET A 171 7.10 3.66 13.62
N GLY A 172 7.38 2.35 13.57
CA GLY A 172 7.94 1.62 14.72
C GLY A 172 9.35 2.10 15.08
N ALA A 173 10.19 2.38 14.08
CA ALA A 173 11.50 2.97 14.30
C ALA A 173 11.39 4.37 14.93
N ASP A 174 10.46 5.21 14.46
CA ASP A 174 10.17 6.51 15.05
C ASP A 174 9.79 6.42 16.53
N ALA A 175 8.94 5.46 16.89
CA ALA A 175 8.59 5.21 18.29
C ALA A 175 9.77 4.69 19.13
N ALA A 176 10.68 3.91 18.53
CA ALA A 176 11.83 3.32 19.21
C ALA A 176 12.97 4.33 19.48
N VAL A 177 13.16 5.33 18.60
CA VAL A 177 14.25 6.31 18.73
C VAL A 177 14.07 7.33 19.86
N LEU A 178 12.92 7.35 20.53
CA LEU A 178 12.68 8.23 21.70
C LEU A 178 13.68 8.03 22.85
N ARG A 179 14.47 6.95 22.81
CA ARG A 179 15.52 6.64 23.81
C ARG A 179 16.91 7.05 23.36
N LEU A 180 17.07 7.53 22.13
CA LEU A 180 18.37 7.93 21.56
C LEU A 180 18.68 9.40 21.88
N HIS A 181 19.96 9.76 21.75
CA HIS A 181 20.37 11.17 21.85
C HIS A 181 19.77 11.95 20.67
N PRO A 182 19.21 13.15 20.88
CA PRO A 182 18.51 13.93 19.84
C PRO A 182 19.31 14.15 18.54
N ALA A 183 20.63 14.28 18.64
CA ALA A 183 21.51 14.48 17.48
C ALA A 183 21.61 13.23 16.58
N GLU A 184 21.35 12.03 17.10
CA GLU A 184 21.46 10.78 16.35
C GLU A 184 20.17 10.40 15.64
N ILE A 185 19.03 10.91 16.12
CA ILE A 185 17.71 10.54 15.62
C ILE A 185 17.55 10.76 14.11
N PRO A 186 17.91 11.93 13.52
CA PRO A 186 17.74 12.16 12.09
C PRO A 186 18.53 11.18 11.22
N VAL A 187 19.74 10.80 11.67
CA VAL A 187 20.61 9.85 10.94
C VAL A 187 20.04 8.43 11.01
N VAL A 188 19.56 8.00 12.17
CA VAL A 188 18.96 6.67 12.36
C VAL A 188 17.66 6.54 11.56
N ILE A 189 16.78 7.54 11.64
CA ILE A 189 15.52 7.56 10.88
C ILE A 189 15.78 7.64 9.38
N GLY A 190 16.73 8.48 8.95
CA GLY A 190 17.14 8.55 7.55
C GLY A 190 17.68 7.23 7.04
N GLY A 191 18.55 6.57 7.81
CA GLY A 191 19.05 5.22 7.49
C GLY A 191 17.94 4.17 7.40
N ALA A 192 16.97 4.20 8.31
CA ALA A 192 15.80 3.31 8.28
C ALA A 192 14.94 3.56 7.02
N ALA A 193 14.70 4.83 6.65
CA ALA A 193 13.93 5.18 5.46
C ALA A 193 14.62 4.74 4.17
N VAL A 194 15.93 4.94 4.05
CA VAL A 194 16.71 4.47 2.90
C VAL A 194 16.73 2.95 2.82
N THR A 195 16.90 2.25 3.95
CA THR A 195 16.87 0.79 4.01
C THR A 195 15.51 0.24 3.59
N ALA A 196 14.42 0.81 4.11
CA ALA A 196 13.06 0.44 3.72
C ALA A 196 12.83 0.66 2.21
N SER A 197 13.31 1.78 1.67
CA SER A 197 13.24 2.08 0.23
C SER A 197 13.97 1.04 -0.61
N ALA A 198 15.18 0.68 -0.22
CA ALA A 198 15.98 -0.35 -0.89
C ALA A 198 15.29 -1.73 -0.84
N LEU A 199 14.71 -2.10 0.31
CA LEU A 199 13.97 -3.36 0.46
C LEU A 199 12.68 -3.40 -0.37
N MET A 200 11.95 -2.27 -0.50
CA MET A 200 10.76 -2.18 -1.34
C MET A 200 11.08 -2.37 -2.83
N VAL A 201 12.20 -1.82 -3.32
CA VAL A 201 12.62 -1.92 -4.72
C VAL A 201 13.35 -3.23 -5.00
N SER A 202 13.91 -3.89 -3.99
CA SER A 202 14.63 -5.15 -4.13
C SER A 202 13.74 -6.28 -4.66
N LYS A 203 14.36 -7.24 -5.34
CA LYS A 203 13.70 -8.47 -5.80
C LYS A 203 13.79 -9.61 -4.75
N LEU A 204 14.11 -9.28 -3.51
CA LEU A 204 14.24 -10.28 -2.45
C LEU A 204 12.90 -10.96 -2.18
N PRO A 205 12.83 -12.29 -2.17
CA PRO A 205 11.62 -13.02 -1.83
C PRO A 205 11.34 -12.85 -0.32
N VAL A 206 10.34 -12.04 0.03
CA VAL A 206 9.90 -11.88 1.43
C VAL A 206 8.79 -12.90 1.69
N PRO A 207 8.90 -13.75 2.73
CA PRO A 207 7.82 -14.64 3.10
C PRO A 207 6.58 -13.84 3.48
N SER A 208 5.41 -14.23 2.95
CA SER A 208 4.15 -13.56 3.30
C SER A 208 3.87 -13.77 4.80
N LEU A 209 3.29 -12.77 5.46
CA LEU A 209 2.85 -12.87 6.87
C LEU A 209 1.92 -14.09 7.09
N ALA A 210 1.12 -14.46 6.08
CA ALA A 210 0.32 -15.67 6.11
C ALA A 210 1.15 -16.97 6.18
N ALA A 211 2.43 -16.95 5.72
CA ALA A 211 3.33 -18.09 5.87
C ALA A 211 3.96 -18.17 7.28
N ILE A 212 4.04 -17.02 7.96
CA ILE A 212 4.59 -16.92 9.32
C ILE A 212 3.52 -17.28 10.36
N PHE A 213 2.28 -16.84 10.17
CA PHE A 213 1.17 -17.07 11.09
C PHE A 213 0.27 -18.24 10.71
N GLY A 214 0.35 -18.75 9.47
CA GLY A 214 -0.33 -19.93 9.00
C GLY A 214 0.36 -21.20 9.52
N GLY A 215 0.15 -21.49 10.79
CA GLY A 215 0.64 -22.70 11.46
C GLY A 215 0.29 -23.95 10.66
N SER A 216 1.29 -24.76 10.44
CA SER A 216 1.32 -26.13 9.96
C SER A 216 0.09 -26.96 10.39
N SER A 217 -0.97 -26.93 9.59
CA SER A 217 -1.93 -28.02 9.60
C SER A 217 -1.35 -29.18 8.77
N ARG A 218 -0.39 -29.87 9.36
CA ARG A 218 0.18 -31.12 8.86
C ARG A 218 -0.92 -32.19 9.02
N LYS A 219 -1.76 -32.37 8.01
CA LYS A 219 -2.61 -33.56 7.93
C LYS A 219 -1.71 -34.80 7.88
N ARG A 220 -1.63 -35.52 9.00
CA ARG A 220 -1.22 -36.93 9.03
C ARG A 220 -2.28 -37.73 8.24
N ARG A 221 -1.84 -38.41 7.21
CA ARG A 221 -2.37 -39.68 6.76
C ARG A 221 -1.25 -40.68 6.75
#